data_2a07c91a4ef0479444333b49c5d414f8
#
_entry.id   2a07c91a4ef0479444333b49c5d414f8
#
_cell.length_a   1.000
_cell.length_b   1.000
_cell.length_c   1.000
_cell.angle_alpha   90.00
_cell.angle_beta   90.00
_cell.angle_gamma   90.00
#
_symmetry.space_group_name_H-M   'P 1'
#
loop_
_entity.id
_entity.type
_entity.pdbx_description
1 polymer ?
#
loop_
_entity_poly.entity_id
_entity_poly.type
_entity_poly.pdbx_seq_one_letter_code
_entity_poly.pdbx_strand_id
1 'polypeptide(L)'
;MINRSAWELGANRSCIRELFEYGCRRAAIVGRENVYDYSLGNPSIPAPAEVNEAIRAILSDTDPLAIHGYTTAVGDYALRQAIADDLNTRYQADAAPEDLFIGCGAAPELTAVLRSLAVAQGEILAIAPYFPEYRPFTLCAGLDFKVVPADVPDFQIDLVTLET
;
A
#
# COMPACT_ATOMS: atom_id res chain seq x y z
N MET A 1 1.69 -25.67 16.38
CA MET A 1 2.83 -24.77 16.68
C MET A 1 2.52 -23.42 16.04
N ILE A 2 2.53 -22.32 16.79
CA ILE A 2 2.21 -20.96 16.29
C ILE A 2 3.50 -20.14 16.36
N ASN A 3 3.77 -19.37 15.31
CA ASN A 3 4.86 -18.37 15.37
C ASN A 3 4.44 -17.28 16.36
N ARG A 4 5.17 -17.19 17.48
CA ARG A 4 4.83 -16.30 18.58
C ARG A 4 4.94 -14.81 18.19
N SER A 5 5.96 -14.44 17.44
CA SER A 5 6.13 -13.06 16.96
C SER A 5 5.00 -12.63 16.05
N ALA A 6 4.57 -13.49 15.13
CA ALA A 6 3.42 -13.20 14.27
C ALA A 6 2.10 -13.11 15.08
N TRP A 7 1.95 -13.94 16.10
CA TRP A 7 0.79 -13.88 16.99
C TRP A 7 0.78 -12.56 17.80
N GLU A 8 1.90 -12.13 18.32
CA GLU A 8 2.05 -10.88 19.08
C GLU A 8 1.75 -9.66 18.22
N LEU A 9 2.17 -9.66 16.95
CA LEU A 9 1.81 -8.60 15.98
C LEU A 9 0.29 -8.54 15.74
N GLY A 10 -0.37 -9.69 15.66
CA GLY A 10 -1.82 -9.76 15.47
C GLY A 10 -2.65 -9.51 16.74
N ALA A 11 -2.09 -9.76 17.91
CA ALA A 11 -2.76 -9.55 19.21
C ALA A 11 -2.83 -8.08 19.61
N ASN A 12 -1.88 -7.27 19.16
CA ASN A 12 -1.86 -5.83 19.40
C ASN A 12 -2.70 -5.10 18.36
N ARG A 13 -3.74 -4.41 18.80
CA ARG A 13 -4.57 -3.61 17.89
C ARG A 13 -3.80 -2.40 17.37
N SER A 14 -3.95 -2.12 16.08
CA SER A 14 -3.45 -0.89 15.46
C SER A 14 -4.24 0.31 16.00
N CYS A 15 -3.54 1.37 16.42
CA CYS A 15 -4.18 2.61 16.89
C CYS A 15 -5.07 3.25 15.81
N ILE A 16 -4.71 3.11 14.53
CA ILE A 16 -5.52 3.59 13.39
C ILE A 16 -6.87 2.89 13.37
N ARG A 17 -6.88 1.56 13.56
CA ARG A 17 -8.13 0.78 13.59
C ARG A 17 -9.00 1.15 14.79
N GLU A 18 -8.40 1.37 15.95
CA GLU A 18 -9.13 1.81 17.14
C GLU A 18 -9.74 3.20 16.96
N LEU A 19 -9.00 4.14 16.35
CA LEU A 19 -9.51 5.48 16.02
C LEU A 19 -10.66 5.41 15.01
N PHE A 20 -10.54 4.60 13.97
CA PHE A 20 -11.62 4.40 13.01
C PHE A 20 -12.88 3.83 13.66
N GLU A 21 -12.74 2.78 14.48
CA GLU A 21 -13.87 2.21 15.22
C GLU A 21 -14.50 3.21 16.19
N TYR A 22 -13.67 4.06 16.83
CA TYR A 22 -14.17 5.17 17.67
C TYR A 22 -14.96 6.18 16.83
N GLY A 23 -14.46 6.58 15.68
CA GLY A 23 -15.15 7.46 14.74
C GLY A 23 -16.51 6.91 14.31
N CYS A 24 -16.58 5.62 13.99
CA CYS A 24 -17.84 4.95 13.66
C CYS A 24 -18.84 4.97 14.85
N ARG A 25 -18.39 4.65 16.06
CA ARG A 25 -19.24 4.72 17.25
C ARG A 25 -19.72 6.16 17.53
N ARG A 26 -18.84 7.14 17.35
CA ARG A 26 -19.19 8.55 17.56
C ARG A 26 -20.21 9.03 16.52
N ALA A 27 -20.05 8.63 15.26
CA ALA A 27 -20.98 8.96 14.18
C ALA A 27 -22.40 8.42 14.45
N ALA A 28 -22.53 7.26 15.06
CA ALA A 28 -23.83 6.71 15.45
C ALA A 28 -24.57 7.55 16.53
N ILE A 29 -23.83 8.35 17.29
CA ILE A 29 -24.39 9.18 18.37
C ILE A 29 -24.71 10.61 17.90
N VAL A 30 -23.78 11.22 17.13
CA VAL A 30 -23.85 12.65 16.80
C VAL A 30 -24.22 12.93 15.33
N GLY A 31 -24.36 11.89 14.50
CA GLY A 31 -24.50 11.98 13.06
C GLY A 31 -23.17 11.97 12.32
N ARG A 32 -23.12 11.31 11.17
CA ARG A 32 -21.89 11.16 10.36
C ARG A 32 -21.33 12.51 9.90
N GLU A 33 -22.20 13.45 9.59
CA GLU A 33 -21.88 14.81 9.16
C GLU A 33 -21.13 15.63 10.22
N ASN A 34 -21.21 15.22 11.49
CA ASN A 34 -20.56 15.87 12.63
C ASN A 34 -19.25 15.17 13.07
N VAL A 35 -18.77 14.21 12.27
CA VAL A 35 -17.51 13.50 12.55
C VAL A 35 -16.52 13.67 11.40
N TYR A 36 -15.44 14.37 11.69
CA TYR A 36 -14.31 14.56 10.78
C TYR A 36 -13.27 13.48 11.05
N ASP A 37 -13.36 12.40 10.26
CA ASP A 37 -12.52 11.21 10.46
C ASP A 37 -11.28 11.26 9.57
N TYR A 38 -10.13 11.42 10.19
CA TYR A 38 -8.81 11.42 9.55
C TYR A 38 -8.00 10.17 9.91
N SER A 39 -8.65 9.12 10.42
CA SER A 39 -7.96 7.89 10.87
C SER A 39 -7.50 7.00 9.73
N LEU A 40 -8.26 6.96 8.62
CA LEU A 40 -7.96 6.16 7.44
C LEU A 40 -7.83 7.04 6.21
N GLY A 41 -6.90 6.68 5.31
CA GLY A 41 -6.73 7.30 4.00
C GLY A 41 -7.80 6.90 2.98
N ASN A 42 -9.08 6.93 3.36
CA ASN A 42 -10.16 6.66 2.42
C ASN A 42 -10.34 7.82 1.43
N PRO A 43 -10.55 7.54 0.13
CA PRO A 43 -10.90 8.57 -0.82
C PRO A 43 -12.18 9.29 -0.40
N SER A 44 -12.15 10.62 -0.37
CA SER A 44 -13.33 11.49 -0.10
C SER A 44 -13.95 12.05 -1.39
N ILE A 45 -13.28 11.85 -2.52
CA ILE A 45 -13.75 12.27 -3.85
C ILE A 45 -14.11 11.00 -4.62
N PRO A 46 -15.30 10.94 -5.24
CA PRO A 46 -15.67 9.79 -6.05
C PRO A 46 -14.73 9.62 -7.26
N ALA A 47 -14.54 8.39 -7.70
CA ALA A 47 -13.83 8.12 -8.94
C ALA A 47 -14.53 8.80 -10.13
N PRO A 48 -13.79 9.22 -11.16
CA PRO A 48 -14.38 9.73 -12.39
C PRO A 48 -15.41 8.77 -12.99
N ALA A 49 -16.43 9.30 -13.64
CA ALA A 49 -17.52 8.47 -14.20
C ALA A 49 -17.02 7.44 -15.21
N GLU A 50 -15.98 7.80 -15.95
CA GLU A 50 -15.30 6.98 -16.96
C GLU A 50 -14.78 5.66 -16.38
N VAL A 51 -14.39 5.61 -15.11
CA VAL A 51 -13.96 4.36 -14.44
C VAL A 51 -15.12 3.37 -14.40
N ASN A 52 -16.31 3.82 -14.01
CA ASN A 52 -17.49 2.96 -13.94
C ASN A 52 -17.97 2.54 -15.34
N GLU A 53 -17.84 3.42 -16.32
CA GLU A 53 -18.19 3.14 -17.72
C GLU A 53 -17.24 2.09 -18.30
N ALA A 54 -15.94 2.23 -18.09
CA ALA A 54 -14.94 1.25 -18.54
C ALA A 54 -15.18 -0.13 -17.90
N ILE A 55 -15.48 -0.20 -16.59
CA ILE A 55 -15.78 -1.47 -15.93
C ILE A 55 -17.04 -2.12 -16.54
N ARG A 56 -18.09 -1.34 -16.78
CA ARG A 56 -19.32 -1.88 -17.43
C ARG A 56 -19.05 -2.38 -18.84
N ALA A 57 -18.28 -1.63 -19.64
CA ALA A 57 -17.91 -2.03 -20.98
C ALA A 57 -17.11 -3.35 -20.98
N ILE A 58 -16.12 -3.48 -20.11
CA ILE A 58 -15.35 -4.72 -19.97
C ILE A 58 -16.27 -5.91 -19.67
N LEU A 59 -17.19 -5.75 -18.71
CA LEU A 59 -18.10 -6.81 -18.30
C LEU A 59 -19.12 -7.18 -19.41
N SER A 60 -19.50 -6.22 -20.27
CA SER A 60 -20.48 -6.45 -21.34
C SER A 60 -19.86 -6.97 -22.64
N ASP A 61 -18.68 -6.49 -22.97
CA ASP A 61 -18.12 -6.61 -24.32
C ASP A 61 -16.96 -7.61 -24.40
N THR A 62 -16.44 -8.08 -23.24
CA THR A 62 -15.32 -9.03 -23.20
C THR A 62 -15.83 -10.44 -22.89
N ASP A 63 -15.19 -11.43 -23.49
CA ASP A 63 -15.47 -12.85 -23.20
C ASP A 63 -15.35 -13.12 -21.71
N PRO A 64 -16.39 -13.67 -21.06
CA PRO A 64 -16.35 -14.01 -19.63
C PRO A 64 -15.17 -14.91 -19.22
N LEU A 65 -14.72 -15.81 -20.09
CA LEU A 65 -13.56 -16.65 -19.82
C LEU A 65 -12.26 -15.84 -19.77
N ALA A 66 -12.14 -14.80 -20.59
CA ALA A 66 -10.99 -13.90 -20.54
C ALA A 66 -10.99 -13.01 -19.28
N ILE A 67 -12.19 -12.54 -18.85
CA ILE A 67 -12.31 -11.70 -17.66
C ILE A 67 -11.99 -12.48 -16.36
N HIS A 68 -12.51 -13.71 -16.28
CA HIS A 68 -12.44 -14.53 -15.05
C HIS A 68 -11.33 -15.58 -15.09
N GLY A 69 -10.55 -15.64 -16.16
CA GLY A 69 -9.42 -16.54 -16.31
C GLY A 69 -8.15 -16.06 -15.59
N TYR A 70 -7.15 -16.94 -15.57
CA TYR A 70 -5.82 -16.54 -15.11
C TYR A 70 -5.13 -15.66 -16.15
N THR A 71 -4.44 -14.63 -15.66
CA THR A 71 -3.45 -13.88 -16.44
C THR A 71 -2.08 -14.54 -16.34
N THR A 72 -1.07 -13.97 -17.01
CA THR A 72 0.33 -14.34 -16.75
C THR A 72 0.73 -13.96 -15.32
N ALA A 73 1.76 -14.60 -14.77
CA ALA A 73 2.20 -14.37 -13.40
C ALA A 73 2.60 -12.90 -13.11
N VAL A 74 3.07 -12.18 -14.13
CA VAL A 74 3.45 -10.76 -14.02
C VAL A 74 2.30 -9.81 -14.34
N GLY A 75 1.13 -10.32 -14.69
CA GLY A 75 -0.03 -9.53 -15.09
C GLY A 75 -0.18 -9.39 -16.61
N ASP A 76 -1.30 -8.81 -17.04
CA ASP A 76 -1.62 -8.59 -18.45
C ASP A 76 -0.61 -7.68 -19.15
N TYR A 77 -0.16 -8.09 -20.34
CA TYR A 77 0.87 -7.35 -21.08
C TYR A 77 0.38 -5.99 -21.55
N ALA A 78 -0.85 -5.91 -22.04
CA ALA A 78 -1.40 -4.65 -22.55
C ALA A 78 -1.55 -3.61 -21.43
N LEU A 79 -1.93 -4.05 -20.22
CA LEU A 79 -1.97 -3.20 -19.05
C LEU A 79 -0.56 -2.71 -18.66
N ARG A 80 0.43 -3.60 -18.63
CA ARG A 80 1.82 -3.23 -18.31
C ARG A 80 2.41 -2.28 -19.34
N GLN A 81 2.13 -2.50 -20.63
CA GLN A 81 2.53 -1.57 -21.70
C GLN A 81 1.90 -0.18 -21.50
N ALA A 82 0.60 -0.11 -21.24
CA ALA A 82 -0.08 1.16 -21.02
C ALA A 82 0.48 1.92 -19.80
N ILE A 83 0.84 1.21 -18.74
CA ILE A 83 1.48 1.81 -17.56
C ILE A 83 2.89 2.32 -17.90
N ALA A 84 3.69 1.54 -18.61
CA ALA A 84 5.04 1.95 -19.05
C ALA A 84 4.97 3.21 -19.93
N ASP A 85 4.06 3.25 -20.88
CA ASP A 85 3.86 4.41 -21.77
C ASP A 85 3.45 5.67 -20.99
N ASP A 86 2.58 5.52 -19.99
CA ASP A 86 2.16 6.63 -19.12
C ASP A 86 3.32 7.14 -18.26
N LEU A 87 4.09 6.24 -17.65
CA LEU A 87 5.28 6.58 -16.86
C LEU A 87 6.33 7.32 -17.71
N ASN A 88 6.57 6.85 -18.92
CA ASN A 88 7.52 7.47 -19.84
C ASN A 88 7.05 8.85 -20.29
N THR A 89 5.75 8.99 -20.55
CA THR A 89 5.16 10.28 -20.99
C THR A 89 5.19 11.32 -19.88
N ARG A 90 4.83 10.95 -18.66
CA ARG A 90 4.72 11.89 -17.55
C ARG A 90 6.03 12.14 -16.82
N TYR A 91 6.86 11.13 -16.68
CA TYR A 91 8.02 11.18 -15.79
C TYR A 91 9.35 10.90 -16.48
N GLN A 92 9.36 10.57 -17.78
CA GLN A 92 10.56 10.19 -18.53
C GLN A 92 11.32 9.03 -17.84
N ALA A 93 10.57 8.04 -17.38
CA ALA A 93 11.07 6.96 -16.53
C ALA A 93 11.90 5.90 -17.26
N ASP A 94 11.85 5.86 -18.61
CA ASP A 94 12.49 4.82 -19.45
C ASP A 94 12.06 3.40 -19.03
N ALA A 95 10.78 3.23 -18.70
CA ALA A 95 10.19 1.99 -18.27
C ALA A 95 9.75 1.11 -19.44
N ALA A 96 9.98 -0.19 -19.34
CA ALA A 96 9.45 -1.20 -20.25
C ALA A 96 8.37 -2.05 -19.56
N PRO A 97 7.46 -2.72 -20.30
CA PRO A 97 6.48 -3.63 -19.70
C PRO A 97 7.13 -4.74 -18.86
N GLU A 98 8.34 -5.13 -19.19
CA GLU A 98 9.14 -6.14 -18.51
C GLU A 98 9.58 -5.71 -17.11
N ASP A 99 9.62 -4.41 -16.83
CA ASP A 99 9.97 -3.84 -15.53
C ASP A 99 8.77 -3.80 -14.56
N LEU A 100 7.58 -4.17 -15.05
CA LEU A 100 6.33 -4.04 -14.31
C LEU A 100 5.79 -5.40 -13.87
N PHE A 101 5.35 -5.47 -12.62
CA PHE A 101 4.61 -6.58 -12.04
C PHE A 101 3.28 -6.07 -11.48
N ILE A 102 2.18 -6.71 -11.84
CA ILE A 102 0.84 -6.30 -11.40
C ILE A 102 0.40 -7.18 -10.23
N GLY A 103 0.14 -6.55 -9.12
CA GLY A 103 -0.36 -7.21 -7.92
C GLY A 103 -1.67 -6.64 -7.41
N CYS A 104 -2.14 -7.15 -6.29
CA CYS A 104 -3.45 -6.79 -5.72
C CYS A 104 -3.34 -5.69 -4.64
N GLY A 105 -2.51 -4.70 -4.89
CA GLY A 105 -2.36 -3.53 -4.02
C GLY A 105 -0.98 -3.44 -3.36
N ALA A 106 -0.68 -2.29 -2.77
CA ALA A 106 0.64 -1.96 -2.24
C ALA A 106 1.14 -2.91 -1.13
N ALA A 107 0.27 -3.41 -0.26
CA ALA A 107 0.68 -4.25 0.86
C ALA A 107 1.25 -5.62 0.43
N PRO A 108 0.61 -6.39 -0.48
CA PRO A 108 1.22 -7.58 -1.05
C PRO A 108 2.55 -7.31 -1.76
N GLU A 109 2.63 -6.23 -2.54
CA GLU A 109 3.84 -5.89 -3.29
C GLU A 109 4.99 -5.51 -2.35
N LEU A 110 4.74 -4.69 -1.34
CA LEU A 110 5.74 -4.38 -0.31
C LEU A 110 6.23 -5.65 0.39
N THR A 111 5.31 -6.58 0.70
CA THR A 111 5.68 -7.85 1.32
C THR A 111 6.56 -8.69 0.39
N ALA A 112 6.25 -8.75 -0.90
CA ALA A 112 7.03 -9.48 -1.89
C ALA A 112 8.43 -8.86 -2.06
N VAL A 113 8.52 -7.54 -2.20
CA VAL A 113 9.77 -6.80 -2.34
C VAL A 113 10.65 -6.99 -1.11
N LEU A 114 10.11 -6.77 0.10
CA LEU A 114 10.86 -6.92 1.34
C LEU A 114 11.42 -8.34 1.51
N ARG A 115 10.63 -9.36 1.16
CA ARG A 115 11.09 -10.76 1.20
C ARG A 115 12.15 -11.06 0.14
N SER A 116 12.05 -10.45 -1.03
CA SER A 116 13.04 -10.62 -2.11
C SER A 116 14.37 -9.97 -1.78
N LEU A 117 14.36 -8.87 -1.04
CA LEU A 117 15.55 -8.14 -0.61
C LEU A 117 16.09 -8.63 0.75
N ALA A 118 15.40 -9.55 1.43
CA ALA A 118 15.77 -10.01 2.75
C ALA A 118 17.11 -10.77 2.73
N VAL A 119 18.07 -10.23 3.45
CA VAL A 119 19.38 -10.85 3.73
C VAL A 119 19.57 -10.98 5.23
N ALA A 120 20.47 -11.87 5.66
CA ALA A 120 20.79 -12.03 7.07
C ALA A 120 21.25 -10.68 7.67
N GLN A 121 20.64 -10.28 8.79
CA GLN A 121 20.91 -9.00 9.47
C GLN A 121 20.58 -7.75 8.62
N GLY A 122 19.71 -7.89 7.62
CA GLY A 122 19.22 -6.75 6.85
C GLY A 122 18.29 -5.85 7.67
N GLU A 123 18.36 -4.56 7.41
CA GLU A 123 17.56 -3.55 8.08
C GLU A 123 16.72 -2.75 7.08
N ILE A 124 15.54 -2.32 7.51
CA ILE A 124 14.70 -1.38 6.78
C ILE A 124 14.57 -0.11 7.62
N LEU A 125 14.90 1.00 7.00
CA LEU A 125 14.75 2.33 7.59
C LEU A 125 13.43 2.97 7.14
N ALA A 126 12.67 3.49 8.08
CA ALA A 126 11.48 4.30 7.81
C ALA A 126 11.64 5.68 8.44
N ILE A 127 11.34 6.71 7.67
CA ILE A 127 11.35 8.09 8.16
C ILE A 127 9.99 8.40 8.74
N ALA A 128 9.95 8.87 9.99
CA ALA A 128 8.71 9.27 10.65
C ALA A 128 8.21 10.64 10.14
N PRO A 129 6.86 10.86 10.05
CA PRO A 129 5.80 9.88 10.27
C PRO A 129 5.68 8.89 9.11
N TYR A 130 5.43 7.63 9.41
CA TYR A 130 5.33 6.54 8.42
C TYR A 130 4.06 5.72 8.62
N PHE A 131 3.69 4.95 7.58
CA PHE A 131 2.54 4.04 7.66
C PHE A 131 2.85 2.88 8.62
N PRO A 132 2.07 2.67 9.68
CA PRO A 132 2.39 1.72 10.76
C PRO A 132 2.63 0.29 10.31
N GLU A 133 2.02 -0.13 9.19
CA GLU A 133 2.12 -1.49 8.67
C GLU A 133 3.50 -1.80 8.04
N TYR A 134 4.35 -0.79 7.79
CA TYR A 134 5.72 -1.04 7.32
C TYR A 134 6.52 -1.88 8.32
N ARG A 135 6.30 -1.65 9.61
CA ARG A 135 6.96 -2.43 10.66
C ARG A 135 6.58 -3.93 10.62
N PRO A 136 5.31 -4.33 10.67
CA PRO A 136 4.94 -5.75 10.56
C PRO A 136 5.37 -6.38 9.24
N PHE A 137 5.31 -5.68 8.10
CA PHE A 137 5.80 -6.22 6.82
C PHE A 137 7.29 -6.53 6.88
N THR A 138 8.10 -5.62 7.43
CA THR A 138 9.54 -5.78 7.60
C THR A 138 9.86 -6.97 8.51
N LEU A 139 9.25 -7.02 9.69
CA LEU A 139 9.49 -8.09 10.66
C LEU A 139 9.06 -9.48 10.12
N CYS A 140 7.96 -9.53 9.37
CA CYS A 140 7.50 -10.77 8.71
C CYS A 140 8.43 -11.22 7.58
N ALA A 141 9.21 -10.32 6.99
CA ALA A 141 10.27 -10.65 6.04
C ALA A 141 11.55 -11.15 6.72
N GLY A 142 11.66 -11.06 8.04
CA GLY A 142 12.87 -11.45 8.81
C GLY A 142 13.93 -10.35 8.85
N LEU A 143 13.54 -9.10 8.61
CA LEU A 143 14.39 -7.92 8.64
C LEU A 143 14.18 -7.10 9.90
N ASP A 144 15.19 -6.35 10.33
CA ASP A 144 15.08 -5.39 11.41
C ASP A 144 14.45 -4.09 10.92
N PHE A 145 13.61 -3.47 11.77
CA PHE A 145 12.93 -2.23 11.45
C PHE A 145 13.48 -1.08 12.30
N LYS A 146 14.06 -0.11 11.64
CA LYS A 146 14.61 1.11 12.23
C LYS A 146 13.76 2.32 11.88
N VAL A 147 13.71 3.30 12.76
CA VAL A 147 12.96 4.55 12.55
C VAL A 147 13.91 5.72 12.67
N VAL A 148 13.95 6.52 11.63
CA VAL A 148 14.62 7.83 11.63
C VAL A 148 13.56 8.87 11.96
N PRO A 149 13.70 9.64 13.05
CA PRO A 149 12.78 10.73 13.36
C PRO A 149 12.82 11.80 12.27
N ALA A 150 11.67 12.42 12.01
CA ALA A 150 11.64 13.58 11.13
C ALA A 150 12.15 14.81 11.86
N ASP A 151 12.77 15.73 11.14
CA ASP A 151 13.05 17.08 11.64
C ASP A 151 11.72 17.84 11.83
N VAL A 152 11.49 18.35 13.02
CA VAL A 152 10.27 19.07 13.41
C VAL A 152 10.61 20.56 13.54
N PRO A 153 9.84 21.50 12.92
CA PRO A 153 8.46 21.34 12.43
C PRO A 153 8.32 21.00 10.94
N ASP A 154 9.39 20.98 10.18
CA ASP A 154 9.31 20.94 8.71
C ASP A 154 9.14 19.51 8.14
N PHE A 155 9.23 18.49 8.98
CA PHE A 155 9.12 17.08 8.61
C PHE A 155 10.06 16.64 7.48
N GLN A 156 11.24 17.27 7.42
CA GLN A 156 12.29 16.90 6.49
C GLN A 156 13.09 15.71 7.05
N ILE A 157 13.86 15.07 6.19
CA ILE A 157 14.74 13.98 6.61
C ILE A 157 15.88 14.58 7.45
N ASP A 158 16.02 14.10 8.69
CA ASP A 158 17.20 14.39 9.50
C ASP A 158 18.39 13.56 8.99
N LEU A 159 19.19 14.18 8.12
CA LEU A 159 20.35 13.53 7.50
C LEU A 159 21.41 13.12 8.52
N VAL A 160 21.56 13.87 9.63
CA VAL A 160 22.54 13.54 10.67
C VAL A 160 22.15 12.25 11.41
N THR A 161 20.86 12.12 11.74
CA THR A 161 20.35 10.88 12.37
C THR A 161 20.30 9.73 11.37
N LEU A 162 20.10 9.99 10.08
CA LEU A 162 20.08 8.96 9.05
C LEU A 162 21.45 8.29 8.84
N GLU A 163 22.56 9.05 9.03
CA GLU A 163 23.93 8.58 8.82
C GLU A 163 24.52 7.81 10.01
N THR A 164 23.84 7.82 11.18
CA THR A 164 24.30 7.16 12.41
C THR A 164 23.53 5.86 12.70
#